data_bcbfdc78656186397fd7465b5bdaae4b
#
_entry.id   bcbfdc78656186397fd7465b5bdaae4b
#
_cell.length_a   1.000
_cell.length_b   1.000
_cell.length_c   1.000
_cell.angle_alpha   90.00
_cell.angle_beta   90.00
_cell.angle_gamma   90.00
#
_symmetry.space_group_name_H-M   'P 1'
#
loop_
_entity.id
_entity.type
_entity.pdbx_description
1 polymer ?
#
loop_
_entity_poly.entity_id
_entity_poly.type
_entity_poly.pdbx_seq_one_letter_code
_entity_poly.pdbx_strand_id
1 'polypeptide(L)'
;MPNTKSAERRMRNSARKRLHNRSISSRLKTLERAYADAVKSGKKEQANAAYRQLTSAFDKAAKSGVIHKAKANRKKSRLAARLAAVK
;
A
#
# COMPACT_ATOMS: atom_id res chain seq x y z
N MET A 1 -10.27 -4.60 36.12
CA MET A 1 -8.99 -4.25 35.47
C MET A 1 -8.39 -5.47 34.85
N PRO A 2 -8.14 -5.44 33.55
CA PRO A 2 -7.61 -6.61 32.89
C PRO A 2 -6.08 -6.67 32.98
N ASN A 3 -5.60 -6.89 34.21
CA ASN A 3 -4.17 -7.06 34.44
C ASN A 3 -3.76 -8.54 34.36
N THR A 4 -4.43 -9.28 33.48
CA THR A 4 -4.04 -10.65 33.23
C THR A 4 -2.95 -10.67 32.17
N LYS A 5 -2.09 -11.67 32.23
CA LYS A 5 -1.02 -11.85 31.24
C LYS A 5 -1.58 -11.93 29.82
N SER A 6 -2.78 -12.50 29.64
CA SER A 6 -3.43 -12.59 28.35
C SER A 6 -3.87 -11.23 27.80
N ALA A 7 -4.35 -10.32 28.69
CA ALA A 7 -4.71 -8.96 28.29
C ALA A 7 -3.47 -8.17 27.86
N GLU A 8 -2.38 -8.29 28.61
CA GLU A 8 -1.11 -7.65 28.27
C GLU A 8 -0.57 -8.14 26.92
N ARG A 9 -0.69 -9.46 26.67
CA ARG A 9 -0.26 -10.05 25.42
C ARG A 9 -1.10 -9.50 24.25
N ARG A 10 -2.41 -9.35 24.43
CA ARG A 10 -3.29 -8.75 23.41
C ARG A 10 -2.88 -7.32 23.10
N MET A 11 -2.59 -6.54 24.13
CA MET A 11 -2.17 -5.16 23.93
C MET A 11 -0.88 -5.07 23.14
N ARG A 12 0.11 -5.91 23.46
CA ARG A 12 1.37 -5.96 22.72
C ARG A 12 1.18 -6.38 21.28
N ASN A 13 0.35 -7.41 21.05
CA ASN A 13 0.05 -7.89 19.71
C ASN A 13 -0.67 -6.83 18.88
N SER A 14 -1.63 -6.12 19.48
CA SER A 14 -2.35 -5.02 18.83
C SER A 14 -1.42 -3.88 18.47
N ALA A 15 -0.49 -3.53 19.35
CA ALA A 15 0.50 -2.49 19.09
C ALA A 15 1.42 -2.88 17.92
N ARG A 16 1.87 -4.13 17.87
CA ARG A 16 2.69 -4.63 16.77
C ARG A 16 1.94 -4.59 15.43
N LYS A 17 0.68 -5.02 15.42
CA LYS A 17 -0.15 -4.97 14.22
C LYS A 17 -0.34 -3.55 13.73
N ARG A 18 -0.59 -2.63 14.66
CA ARG A 18 -0.77 -1.21 14.34
C ARG A 18 0.48 -0.63 13.69
N LEU A 19 1.66 -0.91 14.26
CA LEU A 19 2.93 -0.45 13.71
C LEU A 19 3.18 -1.05 12.33
N HIS A 20 2.92 -2.34 12.16
CA HIS A 20 3.08 -3.02 10.89
C HIS A 20 2.15 -2.43 9.83
N ASN A 21 0.88 -2.23 10.16
CA ASN A 21 -0.10 -1.66 9.26
C ASN A 21 0.26 -0.23 8.87
N ARG A 22 0.73 0.56 9.83
CA ARG A 22 1.17 1.94 9.59
C ARG A 22 2.37 1.99 8.65
N SER A 23 3.32 1.07 8.83
CA SER A 23 4.50 0.95 7.98
C SER A 23 4.10 0.63 6.53
N ILE A 24 3.18 -0.31 6.35
CA ILE A 24 2.67 -0.67 5.02
C ILE A 24 1.95 0.51 4.38
N SER A 25 1.08 1.21 5.13
CA SER A 25 0.35 2.37 4.63
C SER A 25 1.31 3.50 4.20
N SER A 26 2.34 3.76 4.99
CA SER A 26 3.35 4.77 4.66
C SER A 26 4.10 4.39 3.38
N ARG A 27 4.46 3.12 3.23
CA ARG A 27 5.13 2.63 2.03
C ARG A 27 4.27 2.78 0.79
N LEU A 28 2.96 2.49 0.90
CA LEU A 28 2.03 2.65 -0.20
C LEU A 28 1.96 4.12 -0.64
N LYS A 29 1.89 5.05 0.30
CA LYS A 29 1.87 6.49 -0.01
C LYS A 29 3.15 6.92 -0.72
N THR A 30 4.29 6.45 -0.26
CA THR A 30 5.58 6.76 -0.86
C THR A 30 5.67 6.25 -2.29
N LEU A 31 5.26 5.00 -2.51
CA LEU A 31 5.27 4.39 -3.84
C LEU A 31 4.28 5.08 -4.78
N GLU A 32 3.10 5.44 -4.27
CA GLU A 32 2.08 6.15 -5.05
C GLU A 32 2.57 7.54 -5.47
N ARG A 33 3.28 8.24 -4.59
CA ARG A 33 3.88 9.54 -4.91
C ARG A 33 4.96 9.40 -5.98
N ALA A 34 5.83 8.40 -5.86
CA ALA A 34 6.88 8.15 -6.85
C ALA A 34 6.26 7.82 -8.23
N TYR A 35 5.18 7.05 -8.24
CA TYR A 35 4.45 6.74 -9.45
C TYR A 35 3.83 8.00 -10.07
N ALA A 36 3.19 8.82 -9.26
CA ALA A 36 2.58 10.07 -9.72
C ALA A 36 3.63 11.01 -10.34
N ASP A 37 4.80 11.11 -9.70
CA ASP A 37 5.91 11.93 -10.22
C ASP A 37 6.42 11.40 -11.56
N ALA A 38 6.55 10.09 -11.70
CA ALA A 38 6.98 9.46 -12.95
C ALA A 38 5.97 9.69 -14.07
N VAL A 39 4.68 9.57 -13.79
CA VAL A 39 3.61 9.84 -14.75
C VAL A 39 3.63 11.30 -15.17
N LYS A 40 3.77 12.20 -14.19
CA LYS A 40 3.78 13.65 -14.43
C LYS A 40 4.97 14.08 -15.29
N SER A 41 6.13 13.45 -15.10
CA SER A 41 7.33 13.76 -15.88
C SER A 41 7.32 13.11 -17.28
N GLY A 42 6.34 12.27 -17.58
CA GLY A 42 6.18 11.65 -18.89
C GLY A 42 7.17 10.54 -19.19
N LYS A 43 7.89 10.06 -18.21
CA LYS A 43 8.87 8.98 -18.39
C LYS A 43 8.19 7.62 -18.26
N LYS A 44 7.77 7.07 -19.40
CA LYS A 44 6.98 5.84 -19.45
C LYS A 44 7.67 4.64 -18.80
N GLU A 45 8.98 4.48 -19.04
CA GLU A 45 9.73 3.36 -18.47
C GLU A 45 9.76 3.42 -16.94
N GLN A 46 10.01 4.60 -16.39
CA GLN A 46 9.99 4.80 -14.93
C GLN A 46 8.59 4.61 -14.38
N ALA A 47 7.57 5.08 -15.09
CA ALA A 47 6.18 4.90 -14.70
C ALA A 47 5.81 3.41 -14.70
N ASN A 48 6.24 2.64 -15.70
CA ASN A 48 6.00 1.19 -15.74
C ASN A 48 6.63 0.49 -14.54
N ALA A 49 7.89 0.80 -14.22
CA ALA A 49 8.60 0.21 -13.10
C ALA A 49 7.91 0.55 -11.78
N ALA A 50 7.55 1.83 -11.60
CA ALA A 50 6.85 2.28 -10.41
C ALA A 50 5.46 1.62 -10.29
N TYR A 51 4.76 1.45 -11.41
CA TYR A 51 3.47 0.79 -11.46
C TYR A 51 3.56 -0.66 -10.97
N ARG A 52 4.57 -1.41 -11.43
CA ARG A 52 4.78 -2.79 -11.00
C ARG A 52 5.03 -2.88 -9.51
N GLN A 53 5.88 -2.01 -8.97
CA GLN A 53 6.17 -1.96 -7.54
C GLN A 53 4.92 -1.63 -6.74
N LEU A 54 4.15 -0.64 -7.21
CA LEU A 54 2.96 -0.16 -6.53
C LEU A 54 1.85 -1.22 -6.52
N THR A 55 1.59 -1.87 -7.64
CA THR A 55 0.57 -2.93 -7.71
C THR A 55 0.93 -4.12 -6.84
N SER A 56 2.21 -4.52 -6.84
CA SER A 56 2.69 -5.57 -5.96
C SER A 56 2.47 -5.21 -4.48
N ALA A 57 2.76 -3.97 -4.12
CA ALA A 57 2.58 -3.48 -2.74
C ALA A 57 1.09 -3.47 -2.35
N PHE A 58 0.20 -3.05 -3.25
CA PHE A 58 -1.25 -3.10 -3.00
C PHE A 58 -1.74 -4.52 -2.81
N ASP A 59 -1.29 -5.47 -3.63
CA ASP A 59 -1.68 -6.87 -3.51
C ASP A 59 -1.21 -7.46 -2.17
N LYS A 60 0.01 -7.18 -1.77
CA LYS A 60 0.55 -7.61 -0.47
C LYS A 60 -0.21 -7.00 0.69
N ALA A 61 -0.55 -5.72 0.60
CA ALA A 61 -1.32 -5.02 1.63
C ALA A 61 -2.73 -5.61 1.76
N ALA A 62 -3.37 -5.94 0.64
CA ALA A 62 -4.69 -6.59 0.64
C ALA A 62 -4.61 -7.99 1.23
N LYS A 63 -3.56 -8.76 0.89
CA LYS A 63 -3.35 -10.11 1.43
C LYS A 63 -3.15 -10.08 2.94
N SER A 64 -2.44 -9.10 3.46
CA SER A 64 -2.21 -8.96 4.90
C SER A 64 -3.37 -8.29 5.64
N GLY A 65 -4.41 -7.83 4.93
CA GLY A 65 -5.59 -7.24 5.54
C GLY A 65 -5.47 -5.77 5.91
N VAL A 66 -4.39 -5.10 5.50
CA VAL A 66 -4.21 -3.66 5.77
C VAL A 66 -5.23 -2.83 4.99
N ILE A 67 -5.50 -3.24 3.75
CA ILE A 67 -6.54 -2.63 2.93
C ILE A 67 -7.47 -3.73 2.41
N HIS A 68 -8.70 -3.35 2.09
CA HIS A 68 -9.65 -4.29 1.51
C HIS A 68 -9.29 -4.60 0.05
N LYS A 69 -9.54 -5.84 -0.38
CA LYS A 69 -9.26 -6.29 -1.74
C LYS A 69 -9.92 -5.42 -2.79
N ALA A 70 -11.17 -5.00 -2.55
CA ALA A 70 -11.90 -4.13 -3.47
C ALA A 70 -11.22 -2.78 -3.64
N LYS A 71 -10.68 -2.21 -2.55
CA LYS A 71 -9.94 -0.94 -2.60
C LYS A 71 -8.66 -1.10 -3.40
N ALA A 72 -7.94 -2.20 -3.19
CA ALA A 72 -6.72 -2.48 -3.94
C ALA A 72 -7.00 -2.59 -5.44
N ASN A 73 -8.05 -3.33 -5.81
CA ASN A 73 -8.43 -3.50 -7.20
C ASN A 73 -8.83 -2.18 -7.86
N ARG A 74 -9.59 -1.35 -7.14
CA ARG A 74 -9.99 -0.03 -7.64
C ARG A 74 -8.78 0.88 -7.87
N LYS A 75 -7.84 0.89 -6.94
CA LYS A 75 -6.61 1.68 -7.06
C LYS A 75 -5.77 1.20 -8.24
N LYS A 76 -5.58 -0.10 -8.39
CA LYS A 76 -4.83 -0.66 -9.51
C LYS A 76 -5.44 -0.27 -10.85
N SER A 77 -6.76 -0.33 -10.96
CA SER A 77 -7.48 0.06 -12.17
C SER A 77 -7.26 1.53 -12.52
N ARG A 78 -7.39 2.43 -11.54
CA ARG A 78 -7.17 3.87 -11.74
C ARG A 78 -5.73 4.18 -12.13
N LEU A 79 -4.77 3.50 -11.50
CA LEU A 79 -3.36 3.69 -11.80
C LEU A 79 -3.02 3.20 -13.20
N ALA A 80 -3.62 2.09 -13.63
CA ALA A 80 -3.45 1.57 -14.98
C ALA A 80 -3.97 2.56 -16.03
N ALA A 81 -5.09 3.22 -15.76
CA ALA A 81 -5.65 4.22 -16.65
C ALA A 81 -4.69 5.42 -16.81
N ARG A 82 -4.05 5.85 -15.73
CA ARG A 82 -3.06 6.92 -15.79
C ARG A 82 -1.84 6.51 -16.61
N LEU A 83 -1.39 5.27 -16.44
CA LEU A 83 -0.24 4.74 -17.18
C LEU A 83 -0.54 4.70 -18.69
N ALA A 84 -1.74 4.30 -19.06
CA ALA A 84 -2.16 4.26 -20.45
C ALA A 84 -2.19 5.66 -21.08
N ALA A 85 -2.40 6.69 -20.29
CA ALA A 85 -2.42 8.07 -20.75
C ALA A 85 -1.02 8.65 -20.98
N VAL A 86 0.03 8.00 -20.48
CA VAL A 86 1.43 8.44 -20.69
C VAL A 86 1.85 8.05 -22.10
N LYS A 87 2.28 9.05 -22.85
CA LYS A 87 2.73 8.83 -24.25
C LYS A 87 4.23 8.69 -24.34
#